data_1a091f1f1254bb0067c21d7b532b4e70
#
_entry.id   1a091f1f1254bb0067c21d7b532b4e70
#
_cell.length_a   1.000
_cell.length_b   1.000
_cell.length_c   1.000
_cell.angle_alpha   90.00
_cell.angle_beta   90.00
_cell.angle_gamma   90.00
#
_symmetry.space_group_name_H-M   'P 1'
#
loop_
_entity.id
_entity.type
_entity.pdbx_description
1 polymer ?
#
loop_
_entity_poly.entity_id
_entity_poly.type
_entity_poly.pdbx_seq_one_letter_code
_entity_poly.pdbx_strand_id
1 'polypeptide(L)'
;LEEEEEEEDAAAAARSTTQLRLLGWYLLLSALIATANGTSSAALNYVNMQMKLVAKNGKIVTVMLLGTLLFGKRYLAVEYGYMLLVACGLIIFFMAASAAALHSSFTGVALLALAVLSDSMLPNVQQRLLQDLQRPKGEVVFHTNWISALLTLAAAVTTGELGRALPFFRAHRATLALLLVQSAAGFGGILAYL
;
A
#
# COMPACT_ATOMS: atom_id res chain seq x y z
N LEU A 1 -26.96 -36.19 -20.85
CA LEU A 1 -27.00 -36.19 -19.38
C LEU A 1 -25.59 -36.30 -18.80
N GLU A 2 -24.79 -37.36 -19.13
CA GLU A 2 -23.41 -37.51 -18.64
C GLU A 2 -22.46 -36.43 -19.23
N GLU A 3 -22.61 -36.07 -20.51
CA GLU A 3 -21.81 -34.98 -21.13
C GLU A 3 -22.17 -33.60 -20.57
N GLU A 4 -23.42 -33.35 -20.19
CA GLU A 4 -23.87 -32.11 -19.58
C GLU A 4 -23.34 -31.96 -18.13
N GLU A 5 -23.27 -33.05 -17.35
CA GLU A 5 -22.69 -33.10 -16.01
C GLU A 5 -21.17 -32.87 -16.05
N GLU A 6 -20.46 -33.47 -17.02
CA GLU A 6 -19.00 -33.23 -17.18
C GLU A 6 -18.69 -31.78 -17.60
N GLU A 7 -19.52 -31.15 -18.45
CA GLU A 7 -19.37 -29.73 -18.81
C GLU A 7 -19.66 -28.79 -17.61
N GLU A 8 -20.65 -29.11 -16.79
CA GLU A 8 -20.98 -28.35 -15.59
C GLU A 8 -19.87 -28.43 -14.54
N ASP A 9 -19.32 -29.63 -14.33
CA ASP A 9 -18.20 -29.85 -13.40
C ASP A 9 -16.90 -29.16 -13.87
N ALA A 10 -16.61 -29.21 -15.18
CA ALA A 10 -15.47 -28.50 -15.75
C ALA A 10 -15.63 -26.97 -15.65
N ALA A 11 -16.85 -26.46 -15.86
CA ALA A 11 -17.15 -25.04 -15.70
C ALA A 11 -17.07 -24.59 -14.23
N ALA A 12 -17.51 -25.42 -13.29
CA ALA A 12 -17.40 -25.17 -11.86
C ALA A 12 -15.93 -25.16 -11.39
N ALA A 13 -15.12 -26.11 -11.86
CA ALA A 13 -13.69 -26.16 -11.59
C ALA A 13 -12.94 -24.94 -12.18
N ALA A 14 -13.27 -24.51 -13.38
CA ALA A 14 -12.71 -23.31 -14.00
C ALA A 14 -13.08 -22.03 -13.23
N ARG A 15 -14.33 -21.93 -12.75
CA ARG A 15 -14.78 -20.80 -11.90
C ARG A 15 -14.05 -20.77 -10.55
N SER A 16 -13.89 -21.93 -9.90
CA SER A 16 -13.18 -22.02 -8.62
C SER A 16 -11.71 -21.64 -8.75
N THR A 17 -11.04 -22.07 -9.81
CA THR A 17 -9.65 -21.71 -10.10
C THR A 17 -9.50 -20.21 -10.35
N THR A 18 -10.44 -19.60 -11.05
CA THR A 18 -10.45 -18.15 -11.29
C THR A 18 -10.68 -17.36 -9.99
N GLN A 19 -11.59 -17.83 -9.13
CA GLN A 19 -11.82 -17.20 -7.81
C GLN A 19 -10.62 -17.30 -6.88
N LEU A 20 -9.93 -18.44 -6.87
CA LEU A 20 -8.70 -18.61 -6.08
C LEU A 20 -7.58 -17.68 -6.56
N ARG A 21 -7.43 -17.51 -7.87
CA ARG A 21 -6.47 -16.54 -8.44
C ARG A 21 -6.82 -15.11 -8.05
N LEU A 22 -8.08 -14.72 -8.10
CA LEU A 22 -8.56 -13.40 -7.67
C LEU A 22 -8.28 -13.14 -6.18
N LEU A 23 -8.62 -14.13 -5.33
CA LEU A 23 -8.34 -14.06 -3.90
C LEU A 23 -6.83 -13.86 -3.65
N GLY A 24 -5.98 -14.58 -4.38
CA GLY A 24 -4.52 -14.41 -4.30
C GLY A 24 -4.08 -12.98 -4.63
N TRP A 25 -4.65 -12.35 -5.65
CA TRP A 25 -4.35 -10.95 -5.99
C TRP A 25 -4.84 -9.96 -4.93
N TYR A 26 -6.04 -10.17 -4.35
CA TYR A 26 -6.54 -9.33 -3.26
C TYR A 26 -5.69 -9.48 -1.99
N LEU A 27 -5.28 -10.71 -1.65
CA LEU A 27 -4.37 -10.96 -0.53
C LEU A 27 -3.01 -10.30 -0.73
N LEU A 28 -2.42 -10.41 -1.93
CA LEU A 28 -1.17 -9.74 -2.27
C LEU A 28 -1.28 -8.22 -2.10
N LEU A 29 -2.32 -7.62 -2.67
CA LEU A 29 -2.54 -6.18 -2.61
C LEU A 29 -2.74 -5.71 -1.16
N SER A 30 -3.52 -6.45 -0.39
CA SER A 30 -3.77 -6.17 1.03
C SER A 30 -2.53 -6.33 1.89
N ALA A 31 -1.71 -7.35 1.63
CA ALA A 31 -0.44 -7.57 2.30
C ALA A 31 0.56 -6.43 2.00
N LEU A 32 0.62 -5.96 0.76
CA LEU A 32 1.44 -4.80 0.38
C LEU A 32 1.01 -3.54 1.14
N ILE A 33 -0.30 -3.28 1.25
CA ILE A 33 -0.84 -2.13 2.00
C ILE A 33 -0.47 -2.26 3.50
N ALA A 34 -0.71 -3.42 4.09
CA ALA A 34 -0.42 -3.66 5.50
C ALA A 34 1.08 -3.52 5.80
N THR A 35 1.94 -4.08 4.94
CA THR A 35 3.40 -3.97 5.05
C THR A 35 3.85 -2.52 4.90
N ALA A 36 3.37 -1.80 3.88
CA ALA A 36 3.72 -0.40 3.64
C ALA A 36 3.36 0.49 4.83
N ASN A 37 2.17 0.32 5.39
CA ASN A 37 1.71 1.10 6.54
C ASN A 37 2.42 0.70 7.84
N GLY A 38 2.57 -0.60 8.10
CA GLY A 38 3.24 -1.13 9.29
C GLY A 38 4.72 -0.72 9.35
N THR A 39 5.48 -0.97 8.27
CA THR A 39 6.91 -0.60 8.22
C THR A 39 7.12 0.90 8.22
N SER A 40 6.24 1.66 7.56
CA SER A 40 6.27 3.13 7.58
C SER A 40 5.98 3.70 8.97
N SER A 41 5.12 3.07 9.75
CA SER A 41 4.84 3.45 11.14
C SER A 41 5.99 3.07 12.07
N ALA A 42 6.54 1.87 11.93
CA ALA A 42 7.70 1.42 12.69
C ALA A 42 8.94 2.28 12.41
N ALA A 43 9.12 2.75 11.17
CA ALA A 43 10.22 3.64 10.80
C ALA A 43 10.23 4.96 11.59
N LEU A 44 9.07 5.47 12.02
CA LEU A 44 8.97 6.71 12.82
C LEU A 44 9.67 6.65 14.17
N ASN A 45 9.97 5.45 14.69
CA ASN A 45 10.78 5.30 15.90
C ASN A 45 12.27 5.61 15.67
N TYR A 46 12.70 5.66 14.40
CA TYR A 46 14.10 5.78 14.00
C TYR A 46 14.36 6.95 13.08
N VAL A 47 13.35 7.53 12.44
CA VAL A 47 13.45 8.65 11.49
C VAL A 47 12.40 9.71 11.79
N ASN A 48 12.69 10.95 11.42
CA ASN A 48 11.77 12.07 11.60
C ASN A 48 10.58 11.99 10.65
N MET A 49 9.43 12.54 11.08
CA MET A 49 8.20 12.61 10.29
C MET A 49 8.41 13.28 8.93
N GLN A 50 9.25 14.31 8.85
CA GLN A 50 9.57 15.00 7.59
C GLN A 50 10.25 14.07 6.59
N MET A 51 11.23 13.26 7.07
CA MET A 51 11.93 12.28 6.24
C MET A 51 10.97 11.21 5.70
N LYS A 52 10.04 10.74 6.53
CA LYS A 52 8.96 9.82 6.10
C LYS A 52 8.08 10.42 5.01
N LEU A 53 7.64 11.69 5.17
CA LEU A 53 6.77 12.35 4.20
C LEU A 53 7.46 12.53 2.85
N VAL A 54 8.72 12.97 2.85
CA VAL A 54 9.50 13.15 1.63
C VAL A 54 9.77 11.82 0.93
N ALA A 55 10.13 10.78 1.69
CA ALA A 55 10.31 9.44 1.13
C ALA A 55 9.02 8.91 0.48
N LYS A 56 7.88 9.08 1.14
CA LYS A 56 6.58 8.67 0.57
C LYS A 56 6.19 9.45 -0.68
N ASN A 57 6.54 10.73 -0.76
CA ASN A 57 6.32 11.52 -1.98
C ASN A 57 7.23 11.07 -3.13
N GLY A 58 8.43 10.58 -2.81
CA GLY A 58 9.37 9.99 -3.77
C GLY A 58 8.95 8.65 -4.36
N LYS A 59 7.85 8.05 -3.89
CA LYS A 59 7.36 6.76 -4.42
C LYS A 59 7.11 6.77 -5.93
N ILE A 60 6.84 7.93 -6.53
CA ILE A 60 6.62 8.08 -7.98
C ILE A 60 7.81 7.53 -8.77
N VAL A 61 9.04 7.83 -8.33
CA VAL A 61 10.27 7.32 -8.93
C VAL A 61 10.30 5.79 -8.88
N THR A 62 10.02 5.23 -7.72
CA THR A 62 10.02 3.77 -7.52
C THR A 62 8.88 3.08 -8.27
N VAL A 63 7.68 3.71 -8.35
CA VAL A 63 6.55 3.20 -9.15
C VAL A 63 6.93 3.06 -10.63
N MET A 64 7.58 4.08 -11.19
CA MET A 64 8.00 4.06 -12.59
C MET A 64 9.11 3.03 -12.83
N LEU A 65 10.10 2.95 -11.94
CA LEU A 65 11.17 1.96 -12.02
C LEU A 65 10.60 0.53 -11.98
N LEU A 66 9.77 0.22 -10.97
CA LEU A 66 9.14 -1.10 -10.84
C LEU A 66 8.18 -1.38 -12.00
N GLY A 67 7.43 -0.36 -12.46
CA GLY A 67 6.57 -0.45 -13.63
C GLY A 67 7.32 -0.87 -14.88
N THR A 68 8.49 -0.27 -15.12
CA THR A 68 9.34 -0.61 -16.26
C THR A 68 10.01 -1.98 -16.10
N LEU A 69 10.61 -2.27 -14.93
CA LEU A 69 11.43 -3.46 -14.70
C LEU A 69 10.60 -4.74 -14.53
N LEU A 70 9.52 -4.67 -13.72
CA LEU A 70 8.72 -5.85 -13.38
C LEU A 70 7.50 -6.04 -14.27
N PHE A 71 6.91 -4.93 -14.73
CA PHE A 71 5.67 -4.96 -15.49
C PHE A 71 5.86 -4.62 -16.99
N GLY A 72 7.10 -4.33 -17.42
CA GLY A 72 7.43 -4.04 -18.82
C GLY A 72 6.75 -2.80 -19.37
N LYS A 73 6.30 -1.88 -18.51
CA LYS A 73 5.63 -0.64 -18.93
C LYS A 73 6.62 0.28 -19.63
N ARG A 74 6.17 0.91 -20.71
CA ARG A 74 6.94 1.92 -21.42
C ARG A 74 6.33 3.29 -21.14
N TYR A 75 7.15 4.17 -20.65
CA TYR A 75 6.80 5.57 -20.37
C TYR A 75 7.37 6.48 -21.46
N LEU A 76 6.82 7.69 -21.61
CA LEU A 76 7.35 8.70 -22.53
C LEU A 76 8.71 9.21 -22.03
N ALA A 77 9.59 9.61 -22.93
CA ALA A 77 10.91 10.17 -22.57
C ALA A 77 10.80 11.37 -21.62
N VAL A 78 9.76 12.19 -21.78
CA VAL A 78 9.46 13.34 -20.92
C VAL A 78 9.15 12.88 -19.48
N GLU A 79 8.45 11.76 -19.31
CA GLU A 79 8.11 11.20 -17.98
C GLU A 79 9.38 10.71 -17.25
N TYR A 80 10.33 10.12 -17.97
CA TYR A 80 11.65 9.79 -17.41
C TYR A 80 12.41 11.05 -16.99
N GLY A 81 12.29 12.15 -17.74
CA GLY A 81 12.87 13.45 -17.36
C GLY A 81 12.30 13.97 -16.04
N TYR A 82 10.99 13.92 -15.86
CA TYR A 82 10.35 14.28 -14.59
C TYR A 82 10.77 13.37 -13.44
N MET A 83 10.87 12.07 -13.70
CA MET A 83 11.35 11.10 -12.71
C MET A 83 12.76 11.43 -12.23
N LEU A 84 13.67 11.76 -13.16
CA LEU A 84 15.04 12.16 -12.82
C LEU A 84 15.08 13.45 -12.00
N LEU A 85 14.28 14.45 -12.36
CA LEU A 85 14.20 15.70 -11.61
C LEU A 85 13.73 15.45 -10.16
N VAL A 86 12.70 14.66 -9.97
CA VAL A 86 12.22 14.27 -8.62
C VAL A 86 13.28 13.46 -7.88
N ALA A 87 13.95 12.52 -8.53
CA ALA A 87 15.02 11.73 -7.91
C ALA A 87 16.19 12.61 -7.45
N CYS A 88 16.62 13.57 -8.26
CA CYS A 88 17.67 14.53 -7.87
C CYS A 88 17.23 15.38 -6.67
N GLY A 89 16.00 15.88 -6.65
CA GLY A 89 15.46 16.63 -5.51
C GLY A 89 15.45 15.81 -4.22
N LEU A 90 15.05 14.53 -4.30
CA LEU A 90 15.08 13.60 -3.17
C LEU A 90 16.50 13.35 -2.67
N ILE A 91 17.47 13.12 -3.55
CA ILE A 91 18.87 12.90 -3.17
C ILE A 91 19.40 14.12 -2.43
N ILE A 92 19.21 15.32 -2.96
CA ILE A 92 19.62 16.58 -2.32
C ILE A 92 18.97 16.71 -0.92
N PHE A 93 17.67 16.44 -0.84
CA PHE A 93 16.96 16.51 0.44
C PHE A 93 17.52 15.50 1.46
N PHE A 94 17.72 14.24 1.07
CA PHE A 94 18.25 13.22 1.97
C PHE A 94 19.69 13.51 2.39
N MET A 95 20.52 14.05 1.51
CA MET A 95 21.88 14.49 1.86
C MET A 95 21.83 15.62 2.89
N ALA A 96 20.99 16.63 2.69
CA ALA A 96 20.80 17.72 3.64
C ALA A 96 20.21 17.26 4.99
N ALA A 97 19.21 16.39 4.94
CA ALA A 97 18.55 15.84 6.13
C ALA A 97 19.49 14.94 6.95
N SER A 98 20.31 14.11 6.29
CA SER A 98 21.30 13.28 6.98
C SER A 98 22.45 14.09 7.58
N ALA A 99 22.83 15.21 6.98
CA ALA A 99 23.80 16.13 7.57
C ALA A 99 23.24 16.87 8.81
N ALA A 100 21.93 17.13 8.84
CA ALA A 100 21.26 17.80 9.96
C ALA A 100 20.77 16.83 11.06
N ALA A 101 20.55 15.57 10.75
CA ALA A 101 19.99 14.56 11.65
C ALA A 101 21.11 13.67 12.22
N LEU A 102 21.59 14.03 13.41
CA LEU A 102 22.54 13.22 14.19
C LEU A 102 22.05 11.80 14.57
N HIS A 103 20.81 11.39 14.21
CA HIS A 103 20.19 10.17 14.73
C HIS A 103 19.36 9.39 13.69
N SER A 104 19.69 9.41 12.40
CA SER A 104 19.04 8.49 11.46
C SER A 104 19.69 7.10 11.56
N SER A 105 19.00 6.17 12.23
CA SER A 105 19.45 4.77 12.28
C SER A 105 19.30 4.12 10.88
N PHE A 106 20.30 3.34 10.47
CA PHE A 106 20.23 2.52 9.25
C PHE A 106 18.96 1.67 9.20
N THR A 107 18.53 1.13 10.36
CA THR A 107 17.28 0.37 10.50
C THR A 107 16.05 1.19 10.09
N GLY A 108 15.99 2.46 10.48
CA GLY A 108 14.87 3.35 10.11
C GLY A 108 14.81 3.63 8.62
N VAL A 109 15.96 3.86 7.99
CA VAL A 109 16.05 4.06 6.54
C VAL A 109 15.67 2.79 5.78
N ALA A 110 16.11 1.61 6.24
CA ALA A 110 15.76 0.33 5.63
C ALA A 110 14.25 0.04 5.73
N LEU A 111 13.63 0.29 6.90
CA LEU A 111 12.18 0.17 7.07
C LEU A 111 11.41 1.13 6.17
N LEU A 112 11.91 2.36 6.03
CA LEU A 112 11.29 3.37 5.17
C LEU A 112 11.41 2.99 3.69
N ALA A 113 12.56 2.47 3.26
CA ALA A 113 12.77 1.96 1.91
C ALA A 113 11.82 0.78 1.60
N LEU A 114 11.66 -0.17 2.54
CA LEU A 114 10.72 -1.28 2.41
C LEU A 114 9.28 -0.77 2.30
N ALA A 115 8.90 0.23 3.10
CA ALA A 115 7.59 0.87 3.02
C ALA A 115 7.34 1.49 1.65
N VAL A 116 8.30 2.26 1.13
CA VAL A 116 8.21 2.91 -0.19
C VAL A 116 8.16 1.89 -1.32
N LEU A 117 8.95 0.82 -1.25
CA LEU A 117 8.90 -0.28 -2.23
C LEU A 117 7.52 -0.94 -2.25
N SER A 118 6.98 -1.30 -1.09
CA SER A 118 5.64 -1.89 -0.98
C SER A 118 4.54 -0.94 -1.50
N ASP A 119 4.58 0.34 -1.09
CA ASP A 119 3.66 1.38 -1.59
C ASP A 119 3.75 1.58 -3.11
N SER A 120 4.93 1.39 -3.69
CA SER A 120 5.18 1.60 -5.13
C SER A 120 4.70 0.44 -6.00
N MET A 121 4.55 -0.75 -5.42
CA MET A 121 3.97 -1.90 -6.12
C MET A 121 2.45 -1.79 -6.24
N LEU A 122 1.77 -1.10 -5.32
CA LEU A 122 0.31 -1.00 -5.26
C LEU A 122 -0.34 -0.55 -6.57
N PRO A 123 0.06 0.58 -7.20
CA PRO A 123 -0.57 1.05 -8.44
C PRO A 123 -0.42 0.05 -9.58
N ASN A 124 0.72 -0.64 -9.64
CA ASN A 124 1.01 -1.62 -10.70
C ASN A 124 0.14 -2.88 -10.55
N VAL A 125 -0.02 -3.37 -9.31
CA VAL A 125 -0.89 -4.52 -9.01
C VAL A 125 -2.36 -4.16 -9.17
N GLN A 126 -2.78 -2.98 -8.70
CA GLN A 126 -4.16 -2.49 -8.90
C GLN A 126 -4.51 -2.37 -10.38
N GLN A 127 -3.61 -1.80 -11.19
CA GLN A 127 -3.83 -1.67 -12.63
C GLN A 127 -4.03 -3.03 -13.29
N ARG A 128 -3.28 -4.04 -12.88
CA ARG A 128 -3.45 -5.41 -13.38
C ARG A 128 -4.81 -5.99 -13.03
N LEU A 129 -5.27 -5.81 -11.80
CA LEU A 129 -6.62 -6.23 -11.36
C LEU A 129 -7.74 -5.54 -12.16
N LEU A 130 -7.59 -4.24 -12.41
CA LEU A 130 -8.61 -3.45 -13.10
C LEU A 130 -8.62 -3.69 -14.61
N GLN A 131 -7.45 -3.82 -15.24
CA GLN A 131 -7.32 -3.92 -16.70
C GLN A 131 -7.33 -5.36 -17.21
N ASP A 132 -6.52 -6.23 -16.60
CA ASP A 132 -6.37 -7.61 -17.09
C ASP A 132 -7.54 -8.51 -16.64
N LEU A 133 -8.05 -8.28 -15.42
CA LEU A 133 -9.15 -9.06 -14.85
C LEU A 133 -10.50 -8.34 -14.93
N GLN A 134 -10.55 -7.15 -15.51
CA GLN A 134 -11.76 -6.34 -15.77
C GLN A 134 -12.69 -6.21 -14.55
N ARG A 135 -12.12 -6.11 -13.34
CA ARG A 135 -12.89 -5.98 -12.12
C ARG A 135 -13.32 -4.53 -11.88
N PRO A 136 -14.55 -4.29 -11.40
CA PRO A 136 -15.03 -2.96 -11.09
C PRO A 136 -14.18 -2.36 -9.95
N LYS A 137 -13.86 -1.06 -10.06
CA LYS A 137 -13.02 -0.34 -9.09
C LYS A 137 -13.54 -0.47 -7.66
N GLY A 138 -14.86 -0.38 -7.47
CA GLY A 138 -15.49 -0.48 -6.16
C GLY A 138 -15.25 -1.83 -5.48
N GLU A 139 -15.33 -2.93 -6.23
CA GLU A 139 -15.05 -4.28 -5.73
C GLU A 139 -13.59 -4.40 -5.26
N VAL A 140 -12.64 -3.95 -6.09
CA VAL A 140 -11.21 -4.00 -5.75
C VAL A 140 -10.91 -3.18 -4.48
N VAL A 141 -11.44 -1.96 -4.40
CA VAL A 141 -11.25 -1.08 -3.24
C VAL A 141 -11.87 -1.70 -1.98
N PHE A 142 -13.09 -2.24 -2.08
CA PHE A 142 -13.79 -2.82 -0.93
C PHE A 142 -13.03 -4.04 -0.37
N HIS A 143 -12.76 -5.04 -1.21
CA HIS A 143 -12.08 -6.26 -0.77
C HIS A 143 -10.67 -5.99 -0.24
N THR A 144 -9.92 -5.14 -0.93
CA THR A 144 -8.56 -4.80 -0.53
C THR A 144 -8.51 -4.09 0.82
N ASN A 145 -9.39 -3.09 1.05
CA ASN A 145 -9.42 -2.37 2.31
C ASN A 145 -9.91 -3.25 3.47
N TRP A 146 -10.92 -4.10 3.23
CA TRP A 146 -11.42 -5.03 4.24
C TRP A 146 -10.35 -6.02 4.70
N ILE A 147 -9.69 -6.70 3.74
CA ILE A 147 -8.63 -7.66 4.05
C ILE A 147 -7.42 -6.94 4.70
N SER A 148 -7.04 -5.77 4.20
CA SER A 148 -5.95 -4.97 4.80
C SER A 148 -6.27 -4.55 6.23
N ALA A 149 -7.51 -4.17 6.52
CA ALA A 149 -7.95 -3.84 7.87
C ALA A 149 -7.83 -5.04 8.81
N LEU A 150 -8.25 -6.23 8.37
CA LEU A 150 -8.11 -7.47 9.15
C LEU A 150 -6.64 -7.83 9.40
N LEU A 151 -5.78 -7.72 8.38
CA LEU A 151 -4.34 -7.98 8.52
C LEU A 151 -3.69 -6.99 9.50
N THR A 152 -4.03 -5.71 9.38
CA THR A 152 -3.49 -4.66 10.27
C THR A 152 -3.98 -4.86 11.71
N LEU A 153 -5.26 -5.22 11.89
CA LEU A 153 -5.82 -5.52 13.20
C LEU A 153 -5.13 -6.75 13.83
N ALA A 154 -4.95 -7.82 13.06
CA ALA A 154 -4.24 -9.01 13.52
C ALA A 154 -2.79 -8.67 13.93
N ALA A 155 -2.09 -7.87 13.15
CA ALA A 155 -0.76 -7.39 13.49
C ALA A 155 -0.76 -6.54 14.78
N ALA A 156 -1.71 -5.63 14.95
CA ALA A 156 -1.83 -4.79 16.16
C ALA A 156 -2.15 -5.62 17.43
N VAL A 157 -2.90 -6.70 17.28
CA VAL A 157 -3.18 -7.65 18.38
C VAL A 157 -1.91 -8.43 18.75
N THR A 158 -1.22 -9.00 17.76
CA THR A 158 -0.02 -9.83 17.98
C THR A 158 1.17 -9.04 18.52
N THR A 159 1.32 -7.77 18.11
CA THR A 159 2.36 -6.86 18.65
C THR A 159 2.00 -6.26 20.01
N GLY A 160 0.75 -6.45 20.48
CA GLY A 160 0.27 -5.85 21.71
C GLY A 160 0.02 -4.34 21.64
N GLU A 161 0.12 -3.74 20.47
CA GLU A 161 -0.13 -2.30 20.26
C GLU A 161 -1.57 -1.92 20.57
N LEU A 162 -2.51 -2.80 20.25
CA LEU A 162 -3.93 -2.58 20.55
C LEU A 162 -4.18 -2.40 22.07
N GLY A 163 -3.50 -3.20 22.89
CA GLY A 163 -3.59 -3.10 24.36
C GLY A 163 -3.05 -1.77 24.90
N ARG A 164 -2.05 -1.18 24.23
CA ARG A 164 -1.50 0.15 24.58
C ARG A 164 -2.36 1.29 24.05
N ALA A 165 -2.95 1.13 22.88
CA ALA A 165 -3.77 2.15 22.22
C ALA A 165 -5.13 2.34 22.91
N LEU A 166 -5.77 1.27 23.38
CA LEU A 166 -7.09 1.34 24.01
C LEU A 166 -7.16 2.27 25.24
N PRO A 167 -6.25 2.20 26.23
CA PRO A 167 -6.23 3.11 27.36
C PRO A 167 -6.00 4.57 26.92
N PHE A 168 -5.11 4.78 25.92
CA PHE A 168 -4.83 6.10 25.38
C PHE A 168 -6.08 6.73 24.76
N PHE A 169 -6.84 6.01 23.94
CA PHE A 169 -8.07 6.50 23.33
C PHE A 169 -9.19 6.75 24.35
N ARG A 170 -9.25 5.96 25.42
CA ARG A 170 -10.18 6.20 26.53
C ARG A 170 -9.87 7.51 27.26
N ALA A 171 -8.59 7.82 27.42
CA ALA A 171 -8.14 9.07 28.06
C ALA A 171 -8.31 10.29 27.14
N HIS A 172 -8.12 10.12 25.83
CA HIS A 172 -8.09 11.21 24.84
C HIS A 172 -9.22 11.08 23.81
N ARG A 173 -10.46 11.28 24.24
CA ARG A 173 -11.65 11.15 23.38
C ARG A 173 -11.64 12.10 22.17
N ALA A 174 -11.05 13.28 22.30
CA ALA A 174 -10.90 14.23 21.20
C ALA A 174 -10.05 13.66 20.07
N THR A 175 -8.96 12.96 20.39
CA THR A 175 -8.11 12.28 19.39
C THR A 175 -8.86 11.19 18.65
N LEU A 176 -9.70 10.43 19.37
CA LEU A 176 -10.55 9.42 18.74
C LEU A 176 -11.56 10.05 17.77
N ALA A 177 -12.21 11.15 18.19
CA ALA A 177 -13.14 11.88 17.33
C ALA A 177 -12.47 12.41 16.06
N LEU A 178 -11.27 12.98 16.18
CA LEU A 178 -10.47 13.46 15.02
C LEU A 178 -10.12 12.32 14.06
N LEU A 179 -9.72 11.14 14.57
CA LEU A 179 -9.44 9.98 13.75
C LEU A 179 -10.68 9.46 13.01
N LEU A 180 -11.83 9.47 13.66
CA LEU A 180 -13.11 9.09 13.01
C LEU A 180 -13.48 10.07 11.90
N VAL A 181 -13.34 11.38 12.13
CA VAL A 181 -13.59 12.41 11.11
C VAL A 181 -12.63 12.25 9.94
N GLN A 182 -11.33 12.03 10.20
CA GLN A 182 -10.33 11.80 9.16
C GLN A 182 -10.64 10.55 8.34
N SER A 183 -11.05 9.45 9.00
CA SER A 183 -11.43 8.20 8.33
C SER A 183 -12.66 8.39 7.45
N ALA A 184 -13.67 9.10 7.94
CA ALA A 184 -14.88 9.42 7.18
C ALA A 184 -14.59 10.32 5.97
N ALA A 185 -13.73 11.32 6.13
CA ALA A 185 -13.29 12.20 5.04
C ALA A 185 -12.48 11.42 3.99
N GLY A 186 -11.59 10.52 4.42
CA GLY A 186 -10.85 9.63 3.53
C GLY A 186 -11.75 8.70 2.72
N PHE A 187 -12.76 8.12 3.36
CA PHE A 187 -13.77 7.29 2.68
C PHE A 187 -14.58 8.10 1.66
N GLY A 188 -15.01 9.32 2.03
CA GLY A 188 -15.70 10.23 1.13
C GLY A 188 -14.85 10.60 -0.10
N GLY A 189 -13.53 10.81 0.10
CA GLY A 189 -12.58 11.03 -1.01
C GLY A 189 -12.47 9.84 -1.96
N ILE A 190 -12.46 8.62 -1.43
CA ILE A 190 -12.43 7.39 -2.25
C ILE A 190 -13.73 7.28 -3.06
N LEU A 191 -14.89 7.52 -2.44
CA LEU A 191 -16.18 7.49 -3.14
C LEU A 191 -16.28 8.54 -4.25
N ALA A 192 -15.73 9.74 -4.04
CA ALA A 192 -15.69 10.79 -5.06
C ALA A 192 -14.75 10.46 -6.23
N TYR A 193 -13.75 9.60 -6.02
CA TYR A 193 -12.80 9.17 -7.04
C TYR A 193 -13.30 7.98 -7.87
N LEU A 194 -14.20 7.15 -7.33
CA LEU A 194 -14.80 5.99 -8.00
C LEU A 194 -15.81 6.39 -9.08
#